data_9b3cc1272079676dd5083f2cb5e0a67f
#
_entry.id   9b3cc1272079676dd5083f2cb5e0a67f
#
_cell.length_a   1.000
_cell.length_b   1.000
_cell.length_c   1.000
_cell.angle_alpha   90.00
_cell.angle_beta   90.00
_cell.angle_gamma   90.00
#
_symmetry.space_group_name_H-M   'P 1'
#
loop_
_entity.id
_entity.type
_entity.pdbx_description
1 polymer ?
#
loop_
_entity_poly.entity_id
_entity_poly.type
_entity_poly.pdbx_seq_one_letter_code
_entity_poly.pdbx_strand_id
1 'polypeptide(L)' 'MTKKQKPMNEFRFQEIMGEYLIPCTEWIENLNIQKAVAMNDEVMLRKILECEY' A
#
# COMPACT_ATOMS: atom_id res chain seq x y z
N MET A 1 10.27 -5.29 23.83
CA MET A 1 9.08 -5.05 23.45
C MET A 1 8.90 -4.55 22.08
N THR A 2 8.03 -5.04 21.41
CA THR A 2 7.85 -4.66 20.08
C THR A 2 6.78 -3.68 19.94
N LYS A 3 7.00 -2.71 19.11
CA LYS A 3 6.03 -1.77 18.88
C LYS A 3 5.25 -2.17 17.70
N LYS A 4 3.99 -2.28 17.82
CA LYS A 4 3.15 -2.58 16.71
C LYS A 4 3.03 -1.38 15.86
N GLN A 5 3.27 -1.53 14.58
CA GLN A 5 3.09 -0.43 13.67
C GLN A 5 1.65 -0.38 13.23
N LYS A 6 1.12 0.81 13.13
CA LYS A 6 -0.22 0.97 12.63
C LYS A 6 -0.23 0.77 11.13
N PRO A 7 -1.27 0.19 10.58
CA PRO A 7 -1.37 0.07 9.14
C PRO A 7 -1.49 1.44 8.51
N MET A 8 -1.25 1.51 7.21
CA MET A 8 -1.31 2.76 6.50
C MET A 8 -2.70 3.35 6.58
N ASN A 9 -2.75 4.67 6.75
CA ASN A 9 -4.01 5.38 6.79
C ASN A 9 -4.73 5.20 5.46
N GLU A 10 -6.03 4.98 5.53
CA GLU A 10 -6.83 4.74 4.34
C GLU A 10 -6.75 5.88 3.35
N PHE A 11 -6.79 7.11 3.82
CA PHE A 11 -6.68 8.26 2.94
C PHE A 11 -5.32 8.27 2.25
N ARG A 12 -4.28 7.97 3.00
CA ARG A 12 -2.95 7.97 2.43
C ARG A 12 -2.82 6.87 1.37
N PHE A 13 -3.35 5.72 1.66
CA PHE A 13 -3.33 4.61 0.72
C PHE A 13 -4.05 5.01 -0.56
N GLN A 14 -5.22 5.61 -0.44
CA GLN A 14 -5.98 6.03 -1.60
C GLN A 14 -5.26 7.10 -2.39
N GLU A 15 -4.56 8.00 -1.70
CA GLU A 15 -3.80 9.02 -2.38
C GLU A 15 -2.70 8.41 -3.26
N ILE A 16 -1.98 7.46 -2.69
CA ILE A 16 -0.89 6.83 -3.42
C ILE A 16 -1.42 6.04 -4.60
N MET A 17 -2.46 5.26 -4.37
CA MET A 17 -3.05 4.48 -5.46
C MET A 17 -3.53 5.40 -6.57
N GLY A 18 -4.11 6.53 -6.18
CA GLY A 18 -4.61 7.50 -7.17
C GLY A 18 -3.50 8.08 -8.02
N GLU A 19 -2.33 8.30 -7.42
CA GLU A 19 -1.20 8.83 -8.16
C GLU A 19 -0.82 7.91 -9.32
N TYR A 20 -1.03 6.61 -9.12
CA TYR A 20 -0.70 5.63 -10.14
C TYR A 20 -1.91 5.19 -10.96
N LEU A 21 -3.04 5.83 -10.73
CA LEU A 21 -4.29 5.53 -11.44
C LEU A 21 -4.69 4.06 -11.28
N ILE A 22 -4.44 3.52 -10.10
CA ILE A 22 -4.76 2.13 -9.81
C ILE A 22 -5.94 2.09 -8.86
N PRO A 23 -6.97 1.27 -9.16
CA PRO A 23 -8.12 1.17 -8.26
C PRO A 23 -7.70 0.66 -6.89
N CYS A 24 -8.27 1.22 -5.84
CA CYS A 24 -7.94 0.78 -4.50
C CYS A 24 -8.30 -0.67 -4.25
N THR A 25 -9.24 -1.20 -5.01
CA THR A 25 -9.65 -2.59 -4.85
C THR A 25 -8.57 -3.58 -5.27
N GLU A 26 -7.54 -3.11 -5.97
CA GLU A 26 -6.46 -4.01 -6.37
C GLU A 26 -5.78 -4.66 -5.17
N TRP A 27 -5.77 -3.98 -4.03
CA TRP A 27 -5.10 -4.53 -2.86
C TRP A 27 -5.73 -5.84 -2.40
N ILE A 28 -6.99 -6.04 -2.73
CA ILE A 28 -7.70 -7.24 -2.31
C ILE A 28 -7.07 -8.48 -2.90
N GLU A 29 -6.57 -8.38 -4.14
CA GLU A 29 -5.99 -9.52 -4.81
C GLU A 29 -4.46 -9.50 -4.84
N ASN A 30 -3.87 -8.46 -4.29
CA ASN A 30 -2.41 -8.35 -4.33
C ASN A 30 -1.85 -8.39 -2.92
N LEU A 31 -1.28 -9.53 -2.56
CA LEU A 31 -0.74 -9.72 -1.22
C LEU A 31 0.41 -8.78 -0.91
N ASN A 32 1.17 -8.40 -1.93
CA ASN A 32 2.28 -7.49 -1.72
C ASN A 32 1.78 -6.12 -1.32
N ILE A 33 0.71 -5.66 -1.96
CA ILE A 33 0.13 -4.38 -1.61
C ILE A 33 -0.42 -4.44 -0.19
N GLN A 34 -1.10 -5.54 0.15
CA GLN A 34 -1.64 -5.70 1.49
C GLN A 34 -0.52 -5.66 2.53
N LYS A 35 0.59 -6.28 2.22
CA LYS A 35 1.72 -6.31 3.13
C LYS A 35 2.28 -4.90 3.33
N ALA A 36 2.45 -4.17 2.25
CA ALA A 36 2.98 -2.81 2.34
C ALA A 36 2.06 -1.92 3.15
N VAL A 37 0.75 -2.07 2.96
CA VAL A 37 -0.22 -1.28 3.71
C VAL A 37 -0.20 -1.66 5.19
N ALA A 38 -0.13 -2.96 5.47
CA ALA A 38 -0.11 -3.41 6.86
C ALA A 38 1.13 -2.92 7.59
N MET A 39 2.23 -2.80 6.88
CA MET A 39 3.48 -2.34 7.47
C MET A 39 3.65 -0.83 7.40
N ASN A 40 2.70 -0.17 6.79
CA ASN A 40 2.76 1.28 6.59
C ASN A 40 4.05 1.67 5.87
N ASP A 41 4.39 0.89 4.85
CA ASP A 41 5.63 1.08 4.11
C ASP A 41 5.33 1.70 2.75
N GLU A 42 5.39 3.01 2.67
CA GLU A 42 5.08 3.73 1.43
C GLU A 42 6.08 3.44 0.33
N VAL A 43 7.34 3.28 0.71
CA VAL A 43 8.39 3.01 -0.28
C VAL A 43 8.11 1.68 -0.96
N MET A 44 7.80 0.67 -0.17
CA MET A 44 7.48 -0.64 -0.72
C MET A 44 6.24 -0.57 -1.59
N LEU A 45 5.22 0.13 -1.12
CA LEU A 45 3.99 0.26 -1.88
C LEU A 45 4.25 0.90 -3.23
N ARG A 46 5.01 2.00 -3.25
CA ARG A 46 5.30 2.68 -4.51
C ARG A 46 6.10 1.79 -5.45
N LYS A 47 7.03 1.03 -4.89
CA LYS A 47 7.81 0.11 -5.72
C LYS A 47 6.94 -0.94 -6.37
N ILE A 48 6.00 -1.48 -5.61
CA ILE A 48 5.09 -2.48 -6.14
C ILE A 48 4.26 -1.89 -7.27
N LEU A 49 3.73 -0.70 -7.04
CA LEU A 49 2.88 -0.07 -8.04
C LEU A 49 3.65 0.30 -9.30
N GLU A 50 4.91 0.69 -9.12
CA GLU A 50 5.71 1.09 -10.27
C GLU A 50 6.21 -0.11 -11.07
N CYS A 51 6.41 -1.22 -10.40
CA CYS A 51 6.94 -2.40 -11.08
C CYS A 51 5.88 -3.30 -11.67
N GLU A 52 4.74 -3.42 -10.99
CA GLU A 52 3.73 -4.37 -11.42
C GLU A 52 2.59 -3.77 -12.20
N TYR A 53 2.51 -2.48 -12.20
CA TYR A 53 1.47 -1.79 -12.93
C TYR A 53 2.11 -0.72 -13.81
#